data_0a97ecc0ad7e3baa8306c943ed874c17
#
_entry.id   0a97ecc0ad7e3baa8306c943ed874c17
#
_cell.length_a   1.000
_cell.length_b   1.000
_cell.length_c   1.000
_cell.angle_alpha   90.00
_cell.angle_beta   90.00
_cell.angle_gamma   90.00
#
_symmetry.space_group_name_H-M   'P 1'
#
loop_
_entity.id
_entity.type
_entity.pdbx_description
1 polymer ?
#
loop_
_entity_poly.entity_id
_entity_poly.type
_entity_poly.pdbx_seq_one_letter_code
_entity_poly.pdbx_strand_id
1 'polypeptide(L)'
;MKRCKSVQLLVTFKKKMKKLLRKIYFLINERTYQGRVKYVLKKRSNKALVISFSGFSPTPVYNYMRTLNSVKADQLYILDDFGYKGSYYWYENGKEEPRLLVQGLINQVVIRGGVRTCDYTWK
;
A
#
# COMPACT_ATOMS: atom_id res chain seq x y z
N MET A 1 -30.39 -26.62 -12.79
CA MET A 1 -29.39 -25.73 -13.40
C MET A 1 -29.58 -24.24 -13.14
N LYS A 2 -30.77 -23.80 -12.75
CA LYS A 2 -31.00 -22.38 -12.38
C LYS A 2 -30.28 -21.96 -11.08
N ARG A 3 -29.93 -22.92 -10.17
CA ARG A 3 -29.24 -22.62 -8.90
C ARG A 3 -27.79 -22.24 -9.08
N CYS A 4 -27.08 -22.71 -10.11
CA CYS A 4 -25.66 -22.37 -10.32
C CYS A 4 -25.44 -20.92 -10.74
N LYS A 5 -26.35 -20.35 -11.55
CA LYS A 5 -26.24 -18.95 -11.99
C LYS A 5 -26.47 -17.96 -10.85
N SER A 6 -27.45 -18.21 -9.97
CA SER A 6 -27.72 -17.34 -8.82
C SER A 6 -26.62 -17.39 -7.77
N VAL A 7 -26.01 -18.56 -7.54
CA VAL A 7 -24.86 -18.70 -6.64
C VAL A 7 -23.63 -18.00 -7.21
N GLN A 8 -23.35 -18.11 -8.51
CA GLN A 8 -22.26 -17.38 -9.16
C GLN A 8 -22.46 -15.87 -9.12
N LEU A 9 -23.68 -15.39 -9.31
CA LEU A 9 -23.99 -13.95 -9.17
C LEU A 9 -23.74 -13.45 -7.75
N LEU A 10 -24.14 -14.21 -6.72
CA LEU A 10 -23.89 -13.85 -5.32
C LEU A 10 -22.40 -13.83 -5.00
N VAL A 11 -21.64 -14.83 -5.46
CA VAL A 11 -20.17 -14.88 -5.26
C VAL A 11 -19.50 -13.71 -5.98
N THR A 12 -19.89 -13.39 -7.20
CA THR A 12 -19.36 -12.24 -7.96
C THR A 12 -19.70 -10.92 -7.27
N PHE A 13 -20.92 -10.78 -6.77
CA PHE A 13 -21.37 -9.61 -6.03
C PHE A 13 -20.56 -9.43 -4.73
N LYS A 14 -20.35 -10.50 -3.95
CA LYS A 14 -19.52 -10.46 -2.75
C LYS A 14 -18.08 -10.07 -3.04
N LYS A 15 -17.48 -10.58 -4.12
CA LYS A 15 -16.12 -10.20 -4.56
C LYS A 15 -16.04 -8.72 -4.93
N LYS A 16 -17.02 -8.21 -5.67
CA LYS A 16 -17.10 -6.78 -6.04
C LYS A 16 -17.26 -5.90 -4.79
N MET A 17 -18.09 -6.31 -3.84
CA MET A 17 -18.29 -5.59 -2.59
C MET A 17 -17.02 -5.55 -1.74
N LYS A 18 -16.30 -6.67 -1.62
CA LYS A 18 -15.02 -6.71 -0.90
C LYS A 18 -13.96 -5.81 -1.55
N LYS A 19 -13.89 -5.81 -2.88
CA LYS A 19 -12.99 -4.94 -3.62
C LYS A 19 -13.32 -3.46 -3.40
N LEU A 20 -14.60 -3.11 -3.44
CA LEU A 20 -15.06 -1.75 -3.20
C LEU A 20 -14.77 -1.30 -1.76
N LEU A 21 -15.02 -2.16 -0.77
CA LEU A 21 -14.74 -1.87 0.64
C LEU A 21 -13.24 -1.63 0.87
N ARG A 22 -12.36 -2.41 0.22
CA ARG A 22 -10.92 -2.18 0.30
C ARG A 22 -10.52 -0.83 -0.28
N LYS A 23 -11.07 -0.46 -1.43
CA LYS A 23 -10.82 0.86 -2.04
C LYS A 23 -11.26 1.99 -1.13
N ILE A 24 -12.44 1.88 -0.54
CA ILE A 24 -12.97 2.89 0.41
C ILE A 24 -12.08 2.98 1.64
N TYR A 25 -11.64 1.86 2.20
CA TYR A 25 -10.72 1.82 3.34
C TYR A 25 -9.43 2.58 3.04
N PHE A 26 -8.84 2.33 1.87
CA PHE A 26 -7.60 3.01 1.47
C PHE A 26 -7.82 4.51 1.26
N LEU A 27 -8.93 4.92 0.65
CA LEU A 27 -9.25 6.33 0.47
C LEU A 27 -9.44 7.07 1.79
N ILE A 28 -10.12 6.46 2.76
CA ILE A 28 -10.38 7.06 4.07
C ILE A 28 -9.10 7.13 4.90
N ASN A 29 -8.23 6.12 4.83
CA ASN A 29 -7.03 6.01 5.65
C ASN A 29 -5.77 6.52 4.97
N GLU A 30 -5.86 7.00 3.73
CA GLU A 30 -4.73 7.58 3.03
C GLU A 30 -4.25 8.85 3.73
N ARG A 31 -2.96 8.90 4.01
CA ARG A 31 -2.28 10.05 4.60
C ARG A 31 -1.16 10.51 3.70
N THR A 32 -0.71 11.74 3.92
CA THR A 32 0.38 12.33 3.16
C THR A 32 1.53 12.68 4.08
N TYR A 33 2.73 12.18 3.76
CA TYR A 33 3.95 12.49 4.48
C TYR A 33 4.65 13.68 3.82
N GLN A 34 4.95 14.72 4.60
CA GLN A 34 5.60 15.96 4.16
C GLN A 34 4.89 16.62 2.95
N GLY A 35 3.57 16.45 2.87
CA GLY A 35 2.76 17.02 1.80
C GLY A 35 2.97 16.39 0.43
N ARG A 36 3.72 15.29 0.31
CA ARG A 36 4.10 14.74 -0.99
C ARG A 36 3.90 13.23 -1.13
N VAL A 37 4.31 12.44 -0.14
CA VAL A 37 4.24 10.97 -0.23
C VAL A 37 2.93 10.48 0.32
N LYS A 38 2.11 9.86 -0.53
CA LYS A 38 0.84 9.26 -0.12
C LYS A 38 1.07 7.84 0.37
N TYR A 39 0.45 7.51 1.50
CA TYR A 39 0.61 6.19 2.10
C TYR A 39 -0.63 5.78 2.91
N VAL A 40 -0.74 4.49 3.15
CA VAL A 40 -1.72 3.90 4.08
C VAL A 40 -0.97 3.02 5.06
N LEU A 41 -1.17 3.25 6.36
CA LEU A 41 -0.62 2.42 7.41
C LEU A 41 -1.74 1.62 8.06
N LYS A 42 -1.68 0.30 7.93
CA LYS A 42 -2.64 -0.61 8.52
C LYS A 42 -1.98 -1.32 9.70
N LYS A 43 -2.40 -0.97 10.91
CA LYS A 43 -1.83 -1.54 12.14
C LYS A 43 -2.54 -2.83 12.53
N ARG A 44 -1.79 -3.89 12.75
CA ARG A 44 -2.28 -5.19 13.24
C ARG A 44 -1.42 -5.77 14.35
N SER A 45 -0.09 -5.67 14.25
CA SER A 45 0.84 -6.22 15.21
C SER A 45 2.13 -5.42 15.19
N ASN A 46 2.58 -4.96 16.33
CA ASN A 46 3.83 -4.18 16.45
C ASN A 46 5.10 -5.02 16.28
N LYS A 47 4.99 -6.33 16.08
CA LYS A 47 6.14 -7.23 16.01
C LYS A 47 6.83 -7.23 14.66
N ALA A 48 6.09 -6.95 13.58
CA ALA A 48 6.62 -6.96 12.23
C ALA A 48 5.96 -5.86 11.40
N LEU A 49 6.69 -5.33 10.44
CA LEU A 49 6.20 -4.34 9.47
C LEU A 49 6.46 -4.87 8.07
N VAL A 50 5.41 -4.96 7.28
CA VAL A 50 5.49 -5.26 5.85
C VAL A 50 5.30 -3.97 5.08
N ILE A 51 6.24 -3.67 4.20
CA ILE A 51 6.19 -2.48 3.34
C ILE A 51 5.85 -2.91 1.92
N SER A 52 4.76 -2.37 1.39
CA SER A 52 4.34 -2.62 0.01
C SER A 52 4.52 -1.36 -0.83
N PHE A 53 5.32 -1.47 -1.87
CA PHE A 53 5.53 -0.41 -2.84
C PHE A 53 4.59 -0.60 -4.03
N SER A 54 4.00 0.47 -4.52
CA SER A 54 3.22 0.41 -5.76
C SER A 54 4.16 0.21 -6.95
N GLY A 55 3.68 -0.55 -7.94
CA GLY A 55 4.44 -0.81 -9.14
C GLY A 55 4.33 0.29 -10.19
N PHE A 56 5.08 0.12 -11.26
CA PHE A 56 5.04 0.98 -12.43
C PHE A 56 3.66 0.91 -13.10
N SER A 57 2.97 2.04 -13.18
CA SER A 57 1.63 2.10 -13.75
C SER A 57 1.32 3.52 -14.25
N PRO A 58 0.59 3.65 -15.38
CA PRO A 58 0.13 4.97 -15.83
C PRO A 58 -0.75 5.69 -14.80
N THR A 59 -1.53 4.93 -14.05
CA THR A 59 -2.35 5.44 -12.94
C THR A 59 -1.81 4.85 -11.63
N PRO A 60 -1.35 5.68 -10.68
CA PRO A 60 -0.83 5.17 -9.42
C PRO A 60 -1.91 4.41 -8.63
N VAL A 61 -1.59 3.19 -8.23
CA VAL A 61 -2.48 2.34 -7.42
C VAL A 61 -1.68 1.59 -6.36
N TYR A 62 -2.31 1.37 -5.22
CA TYR A 62 -1.72 0.53 -4.18
C TYR A 62 -1.75 -0.93 -4.59
N ASN A 63 -0.64 -1.64 -4.40
CA ASN A 63 -0.50 -3.04 -4.76
C ASN A 63 -0.56 -3.95 -3.53
N TYR A 64 -0.85 -5.22 -3.78
CA TYR A 64 -0.83 -6.29 -2.77
C TYR A 64 -1.85 -6.16 -1.63
N MET A 65 -2.85 -5.29 -1.76
CA MET A 65 -3.91 -5.13 -0.76
C MET A 65 -4.62 -6.43 -0.42
N ARG A 66 -4.93 -7.22 -1.45
CA ARG A 66 -5.61 -8.51 -1.30
C ARG A 66 -4.68 -9.57 -0.73
N THR A 67 -3.45 -9.65 -1.25
CA THR A 67 -2.45 -10.63 -0.84
C THR A 67 -2.07 -10.47 0.62
N LEU A 68 -1.89 -9.23 1.07
CA LEU A 68 -1.46 -8.92 2.43
C LEU A 68 -2.63 -8.88 3.44
N ASN A 69 -3.87 -9.00 2.99
CA ASN A 69 -5.03 -8.87 3.87
C ASN A 69 -5.05 -9.90 5.01
N SER A 70 -4.51 -11.09 4.79
CA SER A 70 -4.44 -12.16 5.79
C SER A 70 -3.17 -12.14 6.64
N VAL A 71 -2.22 -11.28 6.33
CA VAL A 71 -0.94 -11.21 7.04
C VAL A 71 -1.13 -10.49 8.38
N LYS A 72 -0.68 -11.13 9.47
CA LYS A 72 -0.77 -10.58 10.84
C LYS A 72 0.45 -9.73 11.17
N ALA A 73 0.64 -8.65 10.45
CA ALA A 73 1.72 -7.70 10.65
C ALA A 73 1.21 -6.30 10.35
N ASP A 74 1.90 -5.28 10.86
CA ASP A 74 1.65 -3.92 10.42
C ASP A 74 2.00 -3.80 8.95
N GLN A 75 1.20 -3.08 8.18
CA GLN A 75 1.35 -2.96 6.73
C GLN A 75 1.44 -1.50 6.36
N LEU A 76 2.51 -1.13 5.70
CA LEU A 76 2.72 0.21 5.14
C LEU A 76 2.63 0.12 3.62
N TYR A 77 1.63 0.76 3.04
CA TYR A 77 1.45 0.85 1.60
C TYR A 77 1.87 2.24 1.14
N ILE A 78 2.83 2.31 0.25
CA ILE A 78 3.36 3.57 -0.28
C ILE A 78 2.98 3.68 -1.76
N LEU A 79 2.46 4.84 -2.16
CA LEU A 79 2.04 5.11 -3.53
C LEU A 79 3.16 5.81 -4.30
N ASP A 80 3.52 5.27 -5.46
CA ASP A 80 4.45 5.90 -6.38
C ASP A 80 3.69 6.74 -7.41
N ASP A 81 3.40 7.99 -7.04
CA ASP A 81 2.80 8.98 -7.93
C ASP A 81 3.80 10.04 -8.40
N PHE A 82 5.09 9.70 -8.37
CA PHE A 82 6.18 10.60 -8.75
C PHE A 82 6.43 10.54 -10.25
N GLY A 83 6.15 11.65 -10.95
CA GLY A 83 6.39 11.76 -12.37
C GLY A 83 5.44 10.91 -13.23
N TYR A 84 5.76 10.78 -14.52
CA TYR A 84 4.96 10.02 -15.47
C TYR A 84 5.14 8.51 -15.27
N LYS A 85 4.06 7.79 -15.06
CA LYS A 85 4.02 6.35 -14.78
C LYS A 85 4.77 5.91 -13.51
N GLY A 86 5.12 6.85 -12.62
CA GLY A 86 5.94 6.57 -11.46
C GLY A 86 7.44 6.61 -11.76
N SER A 87 8.25 6.63 -10.72
CA SER A 87 9.69 6.71 -10.83
C SER A 87 10.41 5.66 -9.99
N TYR A 88 9.70 4.63 -9.57
CA TYR A 88 10.21 3.64 -8.62
C TYR A 88 10.73 4.28 -7.32
N TYR A 89 10.10 5.39 -6.90
CA TYR A 89 10.45 6.14 -5.68
C TYR A 89 11.85 6.76 -5.70
N TRP A 90 12.43 6.92 -6.87
CA TRP A 90 13.81 7.34 -7.02
C TRP A 90 13.94 8.81 -7.36
N TYR A 91 13.29 9.23 -8.45
CA TYR A 91 13.41 10.58 -8.96
C TYR A 91 12.07 11.18 -9.34
N GLU A 92 11.96 12.49 -9.21
CA GLU A 92 10.90 13.29 -9.80
C GLU A 92 11.52 14.52 -10.44
N ASN A 93 11.35 14.68 -11.77
CA ASN A 93 11.92 15.77 -12.53
C ASN A 93 13.44 15.92 -12.33
N GLY A 94 14.17 14.83 -12.27
CA GLY A 94 15.61 14.80 -12.06
C GLY A 94 16.07 15.02 -10.63
N LYS A 95 15.16 15.16 -9.66
CA LYS A 95 15.48 15.36 -8.24
C LYS A 95 15.34 14.07 -7.44
N GLU A 96 16.25 13.83 -6.49
CA GLU A 96 16.23 12.68 -5.58
C GLU A 96 15.23 12.81 -4.41
N GLU A 97 14.43 13.84 -4.39
CA GLU A 97 13.49 14.13 -3.30
C GLU A 97 12.56 12.96 -2.98
N PRO A 98 11.97 12.23 -3.96
CA PRO A 98 11.12 11.08 -3.65
C PRO A 98 11.82 10.00 -2.82
N ARG A 99 13.05 9.67 -3.15
CA ARG A 99 13.85 8.68 -2.41
C ARG A 99 14.04 9.10 -0.95
N LEU A 100 14.41 10.34 -0.73
CA LEU A 100 14.65 10.87 0.61
C LEU A 100 13.36 10.94 1.43
N LEU A 101 12.25 11.33 0.84
CA LEU A 101 10.94 11.39 1.49
C LEU A 101 10.44 10.00 1.87
N VAL A 102 10.55 9.03 0.98
CA VAL A 102 10.14 7.65 1.26
C VAL A 102 10.98 7.05 2.38
N GLN A 103 12.28 7.27 2.37
CA GLN A 103 13.17 6.82 3.44
C GLN A 103 12.81 7.46 4.78
N GLY A 104 12.52 8.75 4.80
CA GLY A 104 12.06 9.44 6.01
C GLY A 104 10.75 8.90 6.55
N LEU A 105 9.78 8.61 5.67
CA LEU A 105 8.51 8.01 6.04
C LEU A 105 8.69 6.63 6.68
N ILE A 106 9.49 5.77 6.07
CA ILE A 106 9.76 4.43 6.58
C ILE A 106 10.42 4.52 7.97
N ASN A 107 11.41 5.38 8.12
CA ASN A 107 12.07 5.59 9.42
C ASN A 107 11.09 6.07 10.48
N GLN A 108 10.20 6.99 10.16
CA GLN A 108 9.19 7.48 11.09
C GLN A 108 8.23 6.37 11.52
N VAL A 109 7.76 5.55 10.60
CA VAL A 109 6.85 4.44 10.89
C VAL A 109 7.54 3.39 11.76
N VAL A 110 8.78 3.06 11.47
CA VAL A 110 9.57 2.10 12.25
C VAL A 110 9.78 2.58 13.69
N ILE A 111 10.17 3.83 13.87
CA ILE A 111 10.40 4.42 15.19
C ILE A 111 9.11 4.45 16.00
N ARG A 112 8.02 4.92 15.43
CA ARG A 112 6.72 5.00 16.12
C ARG A 112 6.10 3.63 16.40
N GLY A 113 6.35 2.65 15.54
CA GLY A 113 5.83 1.29 15.68
C GLY A 113 6.58 0.43 16.69
N GLY A 114 7.73 0.88 17.20
CA GLY A 114 8.56 0.08 18.12
C GLY A 114 9.18 -1.15 17.46
N VAL A 115 9.29 -1.18 16.14
CA VAL A 115 9.94 -2.27 15.41
C VAL A 115 11.45 -2.18 15.62
N ARG A 116 12.06 -3.19 16.23
CA ARG A 116 13.48 -3.14 16.64
C ARG A 116 14.46 -3.49 15.54
N THR A 117 14.04 -4.20 14.49
CA THR A 117 14.93 -4.62 13.41
C THR A 117 14.24 -4.43 12.06
N CYS A 118 14.85 -3.61 11.22
CA CYS A 118 14.53 -3.55 9.80
C CYS A 118 15.62 -4.28 9.04
N ASP A 119 15.32 -5.49 8.61
CA ASP A 119 16.17 -6.16 7.63
C ASP A 119 15.83 -5.61 6.25
N TYR A 120 16.64 -4.67 5.79
CA TYR A 120 16.56 -4.19 4.41
C TYR A 120 17.27 -5.18 3.50
N THR A 121 16.55 -6.11 2.94
CA THR A 121 17.08 -6.89 1.84
C THR A 121 16.56 -6.32 0.53
N TRP A 122 17.32 -5.42 -0.05
CA TRP A 122 17.15 -5.01 -1.42
C TRP A 122 17.82 -6.07 -2.30
N LYS A 123 17.03 -6.97 -2.83
CA LYS A 123 17.50 -7.85 -3.90
C LYS A 123 16.85 -7.45 -5.21
#